data_7335566fc35cf230caa0d439668b0a7e
#
_entry.id   7335566fc35cf230caa0d439668b0a7e
#
_cell.length_a   1.000
_cell.length_b   1.000
_cell.length_c   1.000
_cell.angle_alpha   90.00
_cell.angle_beta   90.00
_cell.angle_gamma   90.00
#
_symmetry.space_group_name_H-M   'P 1'
#
loop_
_entity.id
_entity.type
_entity.pdbx_description
1 polymer ?
#
loop_
_entity_poly.entity_id
_entity_poly.type
_entity_poly.pdbx_seq_one_letter_code
_entity_poly.pdbx_strand_id
1 'polypeptide(L)'
;MELVFKALADPTRRELLDELFRRDGQPLNALVERFDMSRIGVAKHLRLLEEAALVVTKRRGREKLHYLNPVPIRLVHDRWVSKFTEGWTAGLVDLKEELEHTMEKVFEIYIRTTPERLWEAITDPNIRAKYNFGAGVRSDWTPGSSFTMSHPNGSDPLGEGENLEVEPPRKLVQSMRALWGPEVIAEGTSRVTWEIEPVGDSCRLTVTHDQLREGANDQLFGGWPMILSGLKTWLETGELLATPGSLMYLGDRPPEGSLQRSVARVTGCVGPQPPLARQASCGRSEP
;
A
#
# COMPACT_ATOMS: atom_id res chain seq x y z
N MET A 1 31.81 26.56 -12.60
CA MET A 1 31.01 25.94 -11.53
C MET A 1 31.51 26.30 -10.13
N GLU A 2 32.81 26.31 -9.89
CA GLU A 2 33.34 26.60 -8.55
C GLU A 2 32.93 27.98 -8.02
N LEU A 3 32.88 28.99 -8.89
CA LEU A 3 32.40 30.34 -8.53
C LEU A 3 30.93 30.34 -8.07
N VAL A 4 30.10 29.48 -8.66
CA VAL A 4 28.68 29.34 -8.28
C VAL A 4 28.56 28.79 -6.85
N PHE A 5 29.30 27.72 -6.52
CA PHE A 5 29.30 27.18 -5.16
C PHE A 5 29.84 28.18 -4.15
N LYS A 6 30.95 28.88 -4.49
CA LYS A 6 31.49 29.93 -3.64
C LYS A 6 30.50 31.08 -3.43
N ALA A 7 29.75 31.46 -4.49
CA ALA A 7 28.74 32.50 -4.39
C ALA A 7 27.56 32.04 -3.51
N LEU A 8 27.09 30.81 -3.64
CA LEU A 8 25.97 30.25 -2.88
C LEU A 8 26.35 29.89 -1.41
N ALA A 9 27.62 29.83 -1.05
CA ALA A 9 28.04 29.49 0.32
C ALA A 9 27.65 30.55 1.38
N ASP A 10 27.42 31.78 0.98
CA ASP A 10 27.14 32.92 1.87
C ASP A 10 25.61 33.13 2.02
N PRO A 11 25.06 33.24 3.23
CA PRO A 11 23.63 33.40 3.48
C PRO A 11 23.06 34.69 2.85
N THR A 12 23.74 35.81 3.00
CA THR A 12 23.28 37.09 2.46
C THR A 12 23.18 37.08 0.93
N ARG A 13 24.09 36.36 0.26
CA ARG A 13 24.01 36.21 -1.20
C ARG A 13 22.83 35.35 -1.63
N ARG A 14 22.48 34.31 -0.84
CA ARG A 14 21.26 33.52 -1.11
C ARG A 14 20.00 34.37 -0.89
N GLU A 15 19.92 35.16 0.17
CA GLU A 15 18.81 36.09 0.41
C GLU A 15 18.66 37.13 -0.70
N LEU A 16 19.78 37.66 -1.26
CA LEU A 16 19.75 38.55 -2.42
C LEU A 16 19.19 37.87 -3.68
N LEU A 17 19.53 36.60 -3.91
CA LEU A 17 18.97 35.82 -5.02
C LEU A 17 17.47 35.55 -4.80
N ASP A 18 17.06 35.24 -3.57
CA ASP A 18 15.65 35.03 -3.20
C ASP A 18 14.83 36.33 -3.39
N GLU A 19 15.41 37.48 -3.06
CA GLU A 19 14.76 38.76 -3.28
C GLU A 19 14.61 39.10 -4.76
N LEU A 20 15.63 38.80 -5.58
CA LEU A 20 15.54 38.93 -7.03
C LEU A 20 14.58 37.93 -7.65
N PHE A 21 14.45 36.73 -7.09
CA PHE A 21 13.45 35.75 -7.52
C PHE A 21 12.01 36.26 -7.28
N ARG A 22 11.76 36.89 -6.12
CA ARG A 22 10.43 37.47 -5.80
C ARG A 22 10.12 38.65 -6.70
N ARG A 23 11.10 39.50 -6.94
CA ARG A 23 10.96 40.71 -7.76
C ARG A 23 12.25 40.96 -8.55
N ASP A 24 12.20 40.67 -9.83
CA ASP A 24 13.35 40.81 -10.73
C ASP A 24 13.53 42.27 -11.20
N GLY A 25 14.73 42.59 -11.68
CA GLY A 25 15.01 43.93 -12.26
C GLY A 25 15.07 45.05 -11.24
N GLN A 26 15.66 44.83 -10.04
CA GLN A 26 15.77 45.83 -9.00
C GLN A 26 17.06 46.65 -9.07
N PRO A 27 16.98 47.99 -8.83
CA PRO A 27 18.18 48.81 -8.67
C PRO A 27 18.84 48.54 -7.29
N LEU A 28 20.14 48.85 -7.19
CA LEU A 28 20.89 48.66 -5.95
C LEU A 28 20.23 49.31 -4.72
N ASN A 29 19.64 50.51 -4.87
CA ASN A 29 19.01 51.19 -3.72
C ASN A 29 17.83 50.42 -3.18
N ALA A 30 16.97 49.85 -4.02
CA ALA A 30 15.84 49.05 -3.58
C ALA A 30 16.25 47.75 -2.86
N LEU A 31 17.38 47.17 -3.26
CA LEU A 31 17.95 46.01 -2.57
C LEU A 31 18.54 46.40 -1.20
N VAL A 32 19.24 47.56 -1.11
CA VAL A 32 19.82 48.05 0.15
C VAL A 32 18.74 48.27 1.22
N GLU A 33 17.57 48.77 0.86
CA GLU A 33 16.45 49.00 1.79
C GLU A 33 15.94 47.72 2.46
N ARG A 34 16.25 46.57 1.90
CA ARG A 34 15.78 45.26 2.38
C ARG A 34 16.77 44.52 3.29
N PHE A 35 18.00 45.01 3.38
CA PHE A 35 19.08 44.34 4.12
C PHE A 35 19.65 45.27 5.19
N ASP A 36 19.89 44.75 6.38
CA ASP A 36 20.54 45.47 7.46
C ASP A 36 22.06 45.51 7.21
N MET A 37 22.44 46.18 6.12
CA MET A 37 23.85 46.37 5.78
C MET A 37 24.10 47.60 4.92
N SER A 38 25.33 48.05 4.89
CA SER A 38 25.70 49.22 4.11
C SER A 38 25.55 48.98 2.61
N ARG A 39 25.29 50.06 1.88
CA ARG A 39 25.20 50.03 0.38
C ARG A 39 26.45 49.40 -0.23
N ILE A 40 27.64 49.66 0.34
CA ILE A 40 28.92 49.07 -0.12
C ILE A 40 28.90 47.55 0.11
N GLY A 41 28.39 47.10 1.24
CA GLY A 41 28.21 45.68 1.55
C GLY A 41 27.34 44.94 0.52
N VAL A 42 26.12 45.46 0.29
CA VAL A 42 25.21 44.89 -0.71
C VAL A 42 25.84 44.88 -2.10
N ALA A 43 26.50 46.02 -2.51
CA ALA A 43 27.15 46.08 -3.80
C ALA A 43 28.29 45.05 -3.96
N LYS A 44 29.05 44.76 -2.90
CA LYS A 44 30.10 43.72 -2.87
C LYS A 44 29.50 42.32 -3.09
N HIS A 45 28.40 42.01 -2.41
CA HIS A 45 27.73 40.73 -2.58
C HIS A 45 27.13 40.57 -4.00
N LEU A 46 26.49 41.63 -4.53
CA LEU A 46 25.98 41.62 -5.90
C LEU A 46 27.09 41.42 -6.95
N ARG A 47 28.25 42.05 -6.76
CA ARG A 47 29.42 41.85 -7.62
C ARG A 47 29.85 40.40 -7.68
N LEU A 48 29.95 39.70 -6.52
CA LEU A 48 30.32 38.28 -6.44
C LEU A 48 29.26 37.40 -7.16
N LEU A 49 27.98 37.76 -7.06
CA LEU A 49 26.90 37.08 -7.78
C LEU A 49 26.97 37.33 -9.31
N GLU A 50 27.36 38.56 -9.75
CA GLU A 50 27.62 38.88 -11.14
C GLU A 50 28.82 38.09 -11.68
N GLU A 51 29.93 38.01 -10.91
CA GLU A 51 31.12 37.24 -11.29
C GLU A 51 30.82 35.72 -11.41
N ALA A 52 29.86 35.20 -10.63
CA ALA A 52 29.36 33.82 -10.72
C ALA A 52 28.28 33.64 -11.80
N ALA A 53 27.96 34.69 -12.55
CA ALA A 53 26.86 34.74 -13.52
C ALA A 53 25.47 34.39 -12.96
N LEU A 54 25.30 34.46 -11.64
CA LEU A 54 24.00 34.25 -10.96
C LEU A 54 23.10 35.49 -11.03
N VAL A 55 23.70 36.66 -11.25
CA VAL A 55 23.02 37.92 -11.49
C VAL A 55 23.54 38.52 -12.80
N VAL A 56 22.61 38.98 -13.61
CA VAL A 56 22.90 39.77 -14.81
C VAL A 56 22.37 41.17 -14.63
N THR A 57 23.01 42.15 -15.29
CA THR A 57 22.62 43.54 -15.12
C THR A 57 22.27 44.19 -16.45
N LYS A 58 21.23 45.07 -16.41
CA LYS A 58 20.86 45.92 -17.57
C LYS A 58 20.78 47.37 -17.11
N ARG A 59 21.21 48.30 -17.97
CA ARG A 59 21.01 49.74 -17.74
C ARG A 59 19.66 50.19 -18.29
N ARG A 60 18.91 50.91 -17.43
CA ARG A 60 17.70 51.61 -17.84
C ARG A 60 17.87 53.09 -17.46
N GLY A 61 18.21 53.91 -18.42
CA GLY A 61 18.58 55.28 -18.16
C GLY A 61 19.84 55.40 -17.28
N ARG A 62 19.72 56.04 -16.13
CA ARG A 62 20.82 56.20 -15.14
C ARG A 62 20.94 55.05 -14.16
N GLU A 63 19.99 54.15 -14.15
CA GLU A 63 19.92 53.04 -13.19
C GLU A 63 20.53 51.77 -13.77
N LYS A 64 21.25 51.01 -12.91
CA LYS A 64 21.73 49.65 -13.16
C LYS A 64 20.75 48.72 -12.45
N LEU A 65 19.98 47.94 -13.21
CA LEU A 65 19.02 46.97 -12.68
C LEU A 65 19.67 45.58 -12.65
N HIS A 66 19.40 44.83 -11.58
CA HIS A 66 19.91 43.49 -11.34
C HIS A 66 18.81 42.47 -11.57
N TYR A 67 19.11 41.40 -12.32
CA TYR A 67 18.21 40.33 -12.69
C TYR A 67 18.77 38.99 -12.28
N LEU A 68 17.95 38.11 -11.77
CA LEU A 68 18.34 36.74 -11.49
C LEU A 68 18.65 35.98 -12.79
N ASN A 69 19.74 35.26 -12.79
CA ASN A 69 20.04 34.29 -13.84
C ASN A 69 20.04 32.87 -13.26
N PRO A 70 18.97 32.07 -13.46
CA PRO A 70 18.85 30.73 -12.90
C PRO A 70 19.70 29.67 -13.62
N VAL A 71 20.27 30.00 -14.81
CA VAL A 71 20.99 29.03 -15.66
C VAL A 71 22.15 28.35 -14.92
N PRO A 72 23.04 29.05 -14.19
CA PRO A 72 24.14 28.38 -13.49
C PRO A 72 23.65 27.42 -12.37
N ILE A 73 22.53 27.74 -11.70
CA ILE A 73 21.92 26.86 -10.69
C ILE A 73 21.36 25.62 -11.37
N ARG A 74 20.69 25.79 -12.50
CA ARG A 74 20.17 24.66 -13.30
C ARG A 74 21.30 23.73 -13.76
N LEU A 75 22.42 24.27 -14.22
CA LEU A 75 23.58 23.46 -14.61
C LEU A 75 24.21 22.70 -13.43
N VAL A 76 24.19 23.28 -12.21
CA VAL A 76 24.61 22.57 -10.99
C VAL A 76 23.63 21.44 -10.70
N HIS A 77 22.34 21.69 -10.75
CA HIS A 77 21.30 20.68 -10.56
C HIS A 77 21.48 19.52 -11.55
N ASP A 78 21.54 19.80 -12.85
CA ASP A 78 21.62 18.78 -13.89
C ASP A 78 22.90 17.94 -13.80
N ARG A 79 24.00 18.55 -13.33
CA ARG A 79 25.27 17.84 -13.23
C ARG A 79 25.45 17.06 -11.93
N TRP A 80 24.89 17.52 -10.81
CA TRP A 80 25.16 16.95 -9.49
C TRP A 80 23.90 16.40 -8.83
N VAL A 81 22.82 17.17 -8.77
CA VAL A 81 21.62 16.79 -8.02
C VAL A 81 20.89 15.68 -8.75
N SER A 82 20.67 15.79 -10.08
CA SER A 82 19.96 14.77 -10.86
C SER A 82 20.59 13.39 -10.74
N LYS A 83 21.92 13.30 -10.78
CA LYS A 83 22.63 12.00 -10.63
C LYS A 83 22.37 11.27 -9.32
N PHE A 84 22.13 12.03 -8.25
CA PHE A 84 21.88 11.46 -6.93
C PHE A 84 20.37 11.27 -6.67
N THR A 85 19.53 12.01 -7.41
CA THR A 85 18.06 11.91 -7.25
C THR A 85 17.44 10.90 -8.19
N GLU A 86 18.02 10.63 -9.37
CA GLU A 86 17.47 9.65 -10.32
C GLU A 86 17.34 8.25 -9.71
N GLY A 87 18.36 7.78 -8.97
CA GLY A 87 18.31 6.50 -8.28
C GLY A 87 17.26 6.44 -7.17
N TRP A 88 17.08 7.54 -6.43
CA TRP A 88 16.07 7.64 -5.38
C TRP A 88 14.67 7.83 -5.96
N THR A 89 14.55 8.56 -7.05
CA THR A 89 13.27 8.81 -7.72
C THR A 89 12.75 7.54 -8.38
N ALA A 90 13.62 6.75 -9.00
CA ALA A 90 13.25 5.43 -9.51
C ALA A 90 12.74 4.51 -8.38
N GLY A 91 13.50 4.39 -7.28
CA GLY A 91 13.05 3.60 -6.14
C GLY A 91 11.78 4.12 -5.46
N LEU A 92 11.54 5.43 -5.44
CA LEU A 92 10.28 6.01 -4.93
C LEU A 92 9.11 5.84 -5.91
N VAL A 93 9.37 5.85 -7.22
CA VAL A 93 8.34 5.57 -8.25
C VAL A 93 7.99 4.09 -8.20
N ASP A 94 8.99 3.20 -8.15
CA ASP A 94 8.78 1.77 -8.00
C ASP A 94 7.99 1.44 -6.71
N LEU A 95 8.37 2.04 -5.57
CA LEU A 95 7.64 1.89 -4.31
C LEU A 95 6.22 2.47 -4.38
N LYS A 96 6.03 3.60 -5.06
CA LYS A 96 4.71 4.18 -5.26
C LYS A 96 3.84 3.31 -6.16
N GLU A 97 4.38 2.80 -7.27
CA GLU A 97 3.69 1.85 -8.15
C GLU A 97 3.36 0.57 -7.42
N GLU A 98 4.28 0.04 -6.60
CA GLU A 98 4.05 -1.14 -5.78
C GLU A 98 2.93 -0.91 -4.75
N LEU A 99 2.87 0.27 -4.12
CA LEU A 99 1.83 0.65 -3.17
C LEU A 99 0.47 0.98 -3.84
N GLU A 100 0.49 1.57 -5.04
CA GLU A 100 -0.73 1.92 -5.78
C GLU A 100 -1.37 0.70 -6.50
N HIS A 101 -0.60 -0.38 -6.74
CA HIS A 101 -1.07 -1.60 -7.39
C HIS A 101 -1.32 -2.76 -6.42
N THR A 102 -1.27 -2.52 -5.11
CA THR A 102 -1.62 -3.53 -4.12
C THR A 102 -3.12 -3.51 -3.84
N MET A 103 -3.74 -4.69 -3.93
CA MET A 103 -5.12 -4.90 -3.51
C MET A 103 -5.18 -5.36 -2.06
N GLU A 104 -6.27 -4.98 -1.39
CA GLU A 104 -6.65 -5.56 -0.11
C GLU A 104 -8.02 -6.25 -0.22
N LYS A 105 -8.21 -7.29 0.57
CA LYS A 105 -9.48 -7.99 0.76
C LYS A 105 -9.80 -7.99 2.25
N VAL A 106 -10.91 -7.40 2.60
CA VAL A 106 -11.37 -7.32 4.00
C VAL A 106 -12.57 -8.23 4.19
N PHE A 107 -12.51 -9.06 5.21
CA PHE A 107 -13.58 -9.98 5.61
C PHE A 107 -13.95 -9.70 7.07
N GLU A 108 -15.20 -9.43 7.33
CA GLU A 108 -15.71 -9.16 8.67
C GLU A 108 -16.79 -10.18 9.04
N ILE A 109 -16.73 -10.69 10.26
CA ILE A 109 -17.72 -11.62 10.79
C ILE A 109 -17.91 -11.41 12.30
N TYR A 110 -19.15 -11.63 12.76
CA TYR A 110 -19.49 -11.62 14.18
C TYR A 110 -19.68 -13.06 14.68
N ILE A 111 -18.98 -13.39 15.77
CA ILE A 111 -18.97 -14.75 16.37
C ILE A 111 -19.33 -14.63 17.84
N ARG A 112 -20.29 -15.41 18.31
CA ARG A 112 -20.64 -15.47 19.72
C ARG A 112 -19.59 -16.28 20.48
N THR A 113 -18.60 -15.55 21.00
CA THR A 113 -17.44 -16.12 21.72
C THR A 113 -16.72 -15.02 22.49
N THR A 114 -15.70 -15.39 23.29
CA THR A 114 -14.79 -14.42 23.92
C THR A 114 -13.54 -14.19 23.07
N PRO A 115 -12.84 -13.06 23.23
CA PRO A 115 -11.59 -12.81 22.53
C PRO A 115 -10.53 -13.89 22.74
N GLU A 116 -10.43 -14.43 23.97
CA GLU A 116 -9.45 -15.46 24.34
C GLU A 116 -9.74 -16.78 23.61
N ARG A 117 -11.01 -17.21 23.54
CA ARG A 117 -11.40 -18.42 22.80
C ARG A 117 -11.21 -18.25 21.30
N LEU A 118 -11.45 -17.06 20.78
CA LEU A 118 -11.22 -16.76 19.37
C LEU A 118 -9.73 -16.77 19.05
N TRP A 119 -8.91 -16.18 19.92
CA TRP A 119 -7.46 -16.21 19.82
C TRP A 119 -6.90 -17.64 19.86
N GLU A 120 -7.36 -18.44 20.82
CA GLU A 120 -7.00 -19.86 20.89
C GLU A 120 -7.37 -20.59 19.61
N ALA A 121 -8.56 -20.35 19.07
CA ALA A 121 -8.97 -20.98 17.82
C ALA A 121 -8.10 -20.59 16.62
N ILE A 122 -7.53 -19.38 16.60
CA ILE A 122 -6.61 -18.92 15.55
C ILE A 122 -5.22 -19.51 15.73
N THR A 123 -4.75 -19.72 16.96
CA THR A 123 -3.36 -20.08 17.27
C THR A 123 -3.14 -21.57 17.59
N ASP A 124 -4.15 -22.29 18.08
CA ASP A 124 -4.04 -23.73 18.30
C ASP A 124 -4.11 -24.51 16.97
N PRO A 125 -3.07 -25.29 16.61
CA PRO A 125 -3.01 -25.98 15.33
C PRO A 125 -4.11 -27.04 15.14
N ASN A 126 -4.58 -27.66 16.22
CA ASN A 126 -5.61 -28.70 16.14
C ASN A 126 -7.01 -28.09 15.98
N ILE A 127 -7.27 -26.95 16.62
CA ILE A 127 -8.52 -26.22 16.44
C ILE A 127 -8.52 -25.60 15.04
N ARG A 128 -7.43 -24.98 14.65
CA ARG A 128 -7.32 -24.35 13.33
C ARG A 128 -7.56 -25.33 12.19
N ALA A 129 -7.05 -26.53 12.27
CA ALA A 129 -7.26 -27.58 11.27
C ALA A 129 -8.73 -27.94 11.05
N LYS A 130 -9.60 -27.73 12.04
CA LYS A 130 -11.04 -28.06 11.94
C LYS A 130 -11.81 -27.18 10.97
N TYR A 131 -11.34 -25.98 10.72
CA TYR A 131 -12.03 -25.01 9.87
C TYR A 131 -11.15 -24.44 8.73
N ASN A 132 -9.86 -24.71 8.75
CA ASN A 132 -8.88 -24.23 7.76
C ASN A 132 -8.48 -25.35 6.80
N PHE A 133 -9.45 -26.00 6.17
CA PHE A 133 -9.25 -27.09 5.19
C PHE A 133 -8.33 -28.22 5.69
N GLY A 134 -8.37 -28.54 6.97
CA GLY A 134 -7.50 -29.55 7.57
C GLY A 134 -6.08 -29.08 7.88
N ALA A 135 -5.74 -27.85 7.56
CA ALA A 135 -4.40 -27.30 7.80
C ALA A 135 -4.28 -26.63 9.17
N GLY A 136 -3.37 -27.10 9.99
CA GLY A 136 -2.95 -26.45 11.23
C GLY A 136 -1.82 -25.46 10.98
N VAL A 137 -1.69 -24.48 11.88
CA VAL A 137 -0.61 -23.50 11.87
C VAL A 137 0.22 -23.63 13.14
N ARG A 138 1.52 -23.70 13.02
CA ARG A 138 2.45 -23.81 14.16
C ARG A 138 3.40 -22.62 14.18
N SER A 139 3.58 -22.05 15.35
CA SER A 139 4.49 -20.94 15.60
C SER A 139 4.75 -20.80 17.10
N ASP A 140 5.76 -20.02 17.46
CA ASP A 140 5.99 -19.58 18.85
C ASP A 140 5.12 -18.39 19.25
N TRP A 141 4.40 -17.80 18.30
CA TRP A 141 3.47 -16.68 18.49
C TRP A 141 4.10 -15.47 19.20
N THR A 142 5.34 -15.15 18.81
CA THR A 142 6.04 -13.95 19.25
C THR A 142 6.40 -13.08 18.03
N PRO A 143 6.50 -11.77 18.17
CA PRO A 143 6.95 -10.91 17.06
C PRO A 143 8.31 -11.37 16.53
N GLY A 144 8.43 -11.48 15.21
CA GLY A 144 9.64 -11.97 14.51
C GLY A 144 9.76 -13.49 14.45
N SER A 145 8.85 -14.28 15.08
CA SER A 145 8.89 -15.74 14.96
C SER A 145 8.27 -16.20 13.64
N SER A 146 8.83 -17.26 13.06
CA SER A 146 8.26 -17.89 11.88
C SER A 146 7.00 -18.70 12.21
N PHE A 147 6.14 -18.89 11.22
CA PHE A 147 5.08 -19.87 11.28
C PHE A 147 5.10 -20.79 10.05
N THR A 148 4.52 -21.96 10.21
CA THR A 148 4.33 -22.92 9.12
C THR A 148 2.90 -23.46 9.16
N MET A 149 2.24 -23.48 8.01
CA MET A 149 0.94 -24.07 7.80
C MET A 149 1.09 -25.41 7.08
N SER A 150 0.54 -26.49 7.63
CA SER A 150 0.65 -27.82 7.05
C SER A 150 -0.57 -28.68 7.38
N HIS A 151 -0.82 -29.70 6.55
CA HIS A 151 -1.75 -30.76 6.93
C HIS A 151 -1.16 -31.63 8.06
N PRO A 152 -2.01 -32.19 8.94
CA PRO A 152 -1.55 -33.06 10.02
C PRO A 152 -0.72 -34.26 9.55
N ASN A 153 -1.05 -34.78 8.39
CA ASN A 153 -0.39 -35.96 7.77
C ASN A 153 0.50 -35.58 6.57
N GLY A 154 0.67 -34.27 6.30
CA GLY A 154 1.45 -33.80 5.17
C GLY A 154 2.91 -33.58 5.51
N SER A 155 3.80 -33.96 4.62
CA SER A 155 5.22 -33.67 4.71
C SER A 155 5.55 -32.27 4.22
N ASP A 156 4.77 -31.75 3.28
CA ASP A 156 5.03 -30.48 2.62
C ASP A 156 4.22 -29.33 3.25
N PRO A 157 4.85 -28.18 3.49
CA PRO A 157 4.14 -27.01 3.99
C PRO A 157 3.19 -26.46 2.91
N LEU A 158 2.01 -26.02 3.34
CA LEU A 158 1.04 -25.32 2.50
C LEU A 158 1.25 -23.80 2.49
N GLY A 159 1.94 -23.30 3.52
CA GLY A 159 2.25 -21.89 3.64
C GLY A 159 3.24 -21.65 4.75
N GLU A 160 3.94 -20.54 4.66
CA GLU A 160 4.94 -20.10 5.62
C GLU A 160 4.93 -18.59 5.75
N GLY A 161 5.54 -18.06 6.80
CA GLY A 161 5.71 -16.63 6.99
C GLY A 161 6.26 -16.30 8.35
N GLU A 162 6.12 -15.03 8.71
CA GLU A 162 6.61 -14.46 9.96
C GLU A 162 5.48 -13.72 10.68
N ASN A 163 5.44 -13.80 11.99
CA ASN A 163 4.57 -12.99 12.82
C ASN A 163 5.17 -11.59 12.98
N LEU A 164 4.61 -10.62 12.28
CA LEU A 164 5.10 -9.23 12.30
C LEU A 164 4.67 -8.51 13.57
N GLU A 165 3.43 -8.76 14.01
CA GLU A 165 2.86 -8.17 15.22
C GLU A 165 2.00 -9.22 15.94
N VAL A 166 2.14 -9.33 17.26
CA VAL A 166 1.39 -10.29 18.08
C VAL A 166 0.93 -9.61 19.36
N GLU A 167 -0.36 -9.31 19.46
CA GLU A 167 -1.02 -8.67 20.59
C GLU A 167 -2.21 -9.51 21.09
N PRO A 168 -1.97 -10.59 21.86
CA PRO A 168 -3.06 -11.43 22.35
C PRO A 168 -4.01 -10.67 23.30
N PRO A 169 -5.32 -10.88 23.24
CA PRO A 169 -6.06 -11.65 22.25
C PRO A 169 -6.65 -10.77 21.12
N ARG A 170 -6.02 -9.64 20.79
CA ARG A 170 -6.60 -8.55 19.99
C ARG A 170 -6.15 -8.52 18.54
N LYS A 171 -4.86 -8.75 18.30
CA LYS A 171 -4.28 -8.52 16.97
C LYS A 171 -3.15 -9.50 16.64
N LEU A 172 -3.15 -9.98 15.40
CA LEU A 172 -2.08 -10.78 14.81
C LEU A 172 -1.84 -10.29 13.39
N VAL A 173 -0.61 -9.89 13.10
CA VAL A 173 -0.18 -9.51 11.74
C VAL A 173 0.89 -10.48 11.28
N GLN A 174 0.70 -11.07 10.11
CA GLN A 174 1.59 -12.09 9.56
C GLN A 174 1.95 -11.75 8.11
N SER A 175 3.23 -11.87 7.73
CA SER A 175 3.57 -12.09 6.34
C SER A 175 3.13 -13.49 5.95
N MET A 176 2.67 -13.71 4.72
CA MET A 176 2.19 -15.02 4.29
C MET A 176 2.68 -15.33 2.87
N ARG A 177 3.36 -16.43 2.73
CA ARG A 177 3.70 -17.04 1.44
C ARG A 177 2.97 -18.34 1.28
N ALA A 178 2.11 -18.42 0.28
CA ALA A 178 1.35 -19.62 -0.04
C ALA A 178 2.19 -20.59 -0.86
N LEU A 179 2.09 -21.91 -0.55
CA LEU A 179 2.93 -22.95 -1.15
C LEU A 179 2.12 -24.10 -1.77
N TRP A 180 0.78 -24.02 -1.82
CA TRP A 180 -0.08 -25.14 -2.26
C TRP A 180 -0.20 -25.31 -3.78
N GLY A 181 0.42 -24.47 -4.59
CA GLY A 181 0.43 -24.61 -6.04
C GLY A 181 1.41 -23.66 -6.73
N PRO A 182 1.95 -24.02 -7.89
CA PRO A 182 2.96 -23.20 -8.58
C PRO A 182 2.46 -21.81 -8.96
N GLU A 183 1.20 -21.66 -9.35
CA GLU A 183 0.61 -20.37 -9.69
C GLU A 183 0.46 -19.46 -8.47
N VAL A 184 0.21 -20.04 -7.29
CA VAL A 184 0.07 -19.32 -6.02
C VAL A 184 1.43 -18.96 -5.44
N ILE A 185 2.43 -19.83 -5.60
CA ILE A 185 3.83 -19.57 -5.22
C ILE A 185 4.38 -18.36 -5.99
N ALA A 186 4.00 -18.22 -7.26
CA ALA A 186 4.43 -17.11 -8.11
C ALA A 186 3.88 -15.74 -7.68
N GLU A 187 2.82 -15.71 -6.87
CA GLU A 187 2.26 -14.46 -6.32
C GLU A 187 3.16 -13.80 -5.25
N GLY A 188 4.10 -14.57 -4.68
CA GLY A 188 5.04 -14.07 -3.67
C GLY A 188 4.46 -14.01 -2.27
N THR A 189 4.87 -13.01 -1.52
CA THR A 189 4.48 -12.81 -0.12
C THR A 189 3.41 -11.74 -0.02
N SER A 190 2.35 -12.03 0.71
CA SER A 190 1.27 -11.12 1.08
C SER A 190 1.27 -10.89 2.58
N ARG A 191 0.31 -10.10 3.09
CA ARG A 191 0.14 -9.87 4.52
C ARG A 191 -1.29 -10.19 4.93
N VAL A 192 -1.42 -10.86 6.08
CA VAL A 192 -2.71 -11.18 6.69
C VAL A 192 -2.76 -10.58 8.09
N THR A 193 -3.76 -9.74 8.34
CA THR A 193 -4.03 -9.13 9.63
C THR A 193 -5.33 -9.69 10.20
N TRP A 194 -5.30 -10.13 11.45
CA TRP A 194 -6.44 -10.56 12.24
C TRP A 194 -6.67 -9.56 13.35
N GLU A 195 -7.87 -9.00 13.43
CA GLU A 195 -8.26 -8.06 14.49
C GLU A 195 -9.51 -8.56 15.19
N ILE A 196 -9.43 -8.66 16.51
CA ILE A 196 -10.50 -9.16 17.38
C ILE A 196 -10.98 -8.02 18.27
N GLU A 197 -12.25 -7.69 18.15
CA GLU A 197 -12.89 -6.65 18.95
C GLU A 197 -14.12 -7.21 19.67
N PRO A 198 -14.19 -7.08 21.02
CA PRO A 198 -15.36 -7.52 21.76
C PRO A 198 -16.56 -6.61 21.48
N VAL A 199 -17.72 -7.22 21.20
CA VAL A 199 -18.99 -6.52 20.93
C VAL A 199 -20.12 -7.22 21.65
N GLY A 200 -20.47 -6.73 22.84
CA GLY A 200 -21.50 -7.36 23.68
C GLY A 200 -21.11 -8.77 24.12
N ASP A 201 -21.93 -9.77 23.76
CA ASP A 201 -21.67 -11.20 24.02
C ASP A 201 -20.94 -11.91 22.88
N SER A 202 -20.42 -11.14 21.95
CA SER A 202 -19.80 -11.62 20.72
C SER A 202 -18.46 -10.93 20.48
N CYS A 203 -17.70 -11.41 19.50
CA CYS A 203 -16.52 -10.73 18.94
C CYS A 203 -16.78 -10.38 17.50
N ARG A 204 -16.36 -9.20 17.09
CA ARG A 204 -16.12 -8.88 15.68
C ARG A 204 -14.72 -9.34 15.34
N LEU A 205 -14.60 -10.18 14.33
CA LEU A 205 -13.33 -10.58 13.74
C LEU A 205 -13.21 -9.93 12.36
N THR A 206 -12.18 -9.14 12.17
CA THR A 206 -11.80 -8.59 10.86
C THR A 206 -10.54 -9.28 10.39
N VAL A 207 -10.56 -9.83 9.19
CA VAL A 207 -9.40 -10.38 8.50
C VAL A 207 -9.11 -9.51 7.29
N THR A 208 -7.97 -8.85 7.29
CA THR A 208 -7.47 -8.08 6.15
C THR A 208 -6.34 -8.85 5.48
N HIS A 209 -6.50 -9.15 4.20
CA HIS A 209 -5.46 -9.77 3.37
C HIS A 209 -5.02 -8.74 2.34
N ASP A 210 -3.87 -8.15 2.54
CA ASP A 210 -3.32 -7.06 1.74
C ASP A 210 -1.93 -7.39 1.16
N GLN A 211 -1.29 -6.41 0.54
CA GLN A 211 -0.08 -6.59 -0.26
C GLN A 211 -0.27 -7.63 -1.37
N LEU A 212 -1.49 -7.73 -1.88
CA LEU A 212 -1.83 -8.54 -3.05
C LEU A 212 -1.60 -7.69 -4.30
N ARG A 213 -0.94 -8.23 -5.32
CA ARG A 213 -0.82 -7.51 -6.60
C ARG A 213 -2.19 -7.35 -7.28
N GLU A 214 -2.33 -6.38 -8.12
CA GLU A 214 -3.53 -6.23 -8.95
C GLU A 214 -3.72 -7.47 -9.85
N GLY A 215 -4.94 -8.05 -9.82
CA GLY A 215 -5.23 -9.29 -10.51
C GLY A 215 -4.59 -10.54 -9.89
N ALA A 216 -4.24 -10.50 -8.58
CA ALA A 216 -3.73 -11.68 -7.86
C ALA A 216 -4.65 -12.89 -7.98
N ASN A 217 -4.06 -14.08 -7.94
CA ASN A 217 -4.79 -15.33 -8.04
C ASN A 217 -5.83 -15.46 -6.92
N ASP A 218 -7.10 -15.62 -7.29
CA ASP A 218 -8.23 -15.71 -6.36
C ASP A 218 -8.08 -16.85 -5.33
N GLN A 219 -7.25 -17.85 -5.60
CA GLN A 219 -6.97 -18.93 -4.65
C GLN A 219 -6.29 -18.44 -3.36
N LEU A 220 -5.60 -17.28 -3.40
CA LEU A 220 -4.98 -16.70 -2.21
C LEU A 220 -5.99 -16.26 -1.16
N PHE A 221 -7.11 -15.71 -1.59
CA PHE A 221 -8.08 -15.08 -0.69
C PHE A 221 -9.51 -15.66 -0.81
N GLY A 222 -9.80 -16.41 -1.85
CA GLY A 222 -11.14 -16.97 -2.09
C GLY A 222 -11.58 -18.01 -1.04
N GLY A 223 -10.65 -18.56 -0.27
CA GLY A 223 -10.95 -19.48 0.84
C GLY A 223 -11.47 -18.83 2.12
N TRP A 224 -11.26 -17.52 2.32
CA TRP A 224 -11.62 -16.83 3.56
C TRP A 224 -13.10 -16.96 3.97
N PRO A 225 -14.09 -16.82 3.09
CA PRO A 225 -15.48 -16.98 3.48
C PRO A 225 -15.78 -18.36 4.06
N MET A 226 -15.16 -19.41 3.53
CA MET A 226 -15.35 -20.78 4.03
C MET A 226 -14.65 -20.98 5.37
N ILE A 227 -13.40 -20.50 5.49
CA ILE A 227 -12.62 -20.55 6.74
C ILE A 227 -13.37 -19.84 7.87
N LEU A 228 -13.85 -18.63 7.63
CA LEU A 228 -14.55 -17.83 8.64
C LEU A 228 -15.90 -18.45 9.01
N SER A 229 -16.64 -19.01 8.05
CA SER A 229 -17.88 -19.72 8.32
C SER A 229 -17.63 -20.99 9.15
N GLY A 230 -16.58 -21.73 8.85
CA GLY A 230 -16.17 -22.90 9.62
C GLY A 230 -15.75 -22.54 11.04
N LEU A 231 -14.96 -21.49 11.21
CA LEU A 231 -14.54 -20.95 12.50
C LEU A 231 -15.75 -20.56 13.37
N LYS A 232 -16.70 -19.80 12.77
CA LYS A 232 -17.93 -19.41 13.45
C LYS A 232 -18.75 -20.63 13.88
N THR A 233 -18.98 -21.56 12.97
CA THR A 233 -19.75 -22.77 13.27
C THR A 233 -19.10 -23.55 14.41
N TRP A 234 -17.77 -23.76 14.37
CA TRP A 234 -17.04 -24.45 15.41
C TRP A 234 -17.15 -23.75 16.78
N LEU A 235 -16.94 -22.45 16.84
CA LEU A 235 -16.96 -21.70 18.10
C LEU A 235 -18.37 -21.61 18.72
N GLU A 236 -19.42 -21.53 17.91
CA GLU A 236 -20.80 -21.37 18.38
C GLU A 236 -21.48 -22.69 18.69
N THR A 237 -21.16 -23.78 17.97
CA THR A 237 -21.88 -25.06 18.07
C THR A 237 -21.01 -26.22 18.53
N GLY A 238 -19.68 -26.14 18.40
CA GLY A 238 -18.74 -27.24 18.58
C GLY A 238 -18.71 -28.26 17.42
N GLU A 239 -19.49 -28.04 16.39
CA GLU A 239 -19.59 -28.92 15.22
C GLU A 239 -18.75 -28.39 14.04
N LEU A 240 -18.36 -29.30 13.13
CA LEU A 240 -17.66 -28.92 11.90
C LEU A 240 -18.67 -28.43 10.86
N LEU A 241 -18.28 -27.42 10.10
CA LEU A 241 -19.06 -26.99 8.93
C LEU A 241 -18.98 -28.08 7.84
N ALA A 242 -20.09 -28.79 7.62
CA ALA A 242 -20.18 -29.92 6.69
C ALA A 242 -20.65 -29.50 5.27
N THR A 243 -20.41 -28.26 4.88
CA THR A 243 -20.75 -27.78 3.53
C THR A 243 -19.74 -28.35 2.51
N PRO A 244 -20.18 -28.75 1.33
CA PRO A 244 -19.27 -29.18 0.26
C PRO A 244 -18.16 -28.14 0.04
N GLY A 245 -16.91 -28.58 0.11
CA GLY A 245 -15.73 -27.73 0.03
C GLY A 245 -15.12 -27.32 1.38
N SER A 246 -15.86 -27.38 2.49
CA SER A 246 -15.31 -27.04 3.83
C SER A 246 -14.45 -28.17 4.41
N LEU A 247 -14.75 -29.41 4.08
CA LEU A 247 -14.07 -30.61 4.56
C LEU A 247 -13.16 -31.24 3.48
N MET A 248 -12.81 -30.51 2.46
CA MET A 248 -12.09 -31.00 1.27
C MET A 248 -10.81 -31.80 1.55
N TYR A 249 -10.20 -31.61 2.69
CA TYR A 249 -8.89 -32.17 3.04
C TYR A 249 -8.89 -33.08 4.26
N LEU A 250 -10.07 -33.39 4.82
CA LEU A 250 -10.19 -34.33 5.95
C LEU A 250 -10.27 -35.81 5.52
N GLY A 251 -10.32 -36.08 4.24
CA GLY A 251 -10.25 -37.43 3.65
C GLY A 251 -9.68 -37.33 2.26
N ASP A 252 -9.13 -38.40 1.74
CA ASP A 252 -8.39 -38.57 0.50
C ASP A 252 -8.42 -37.39 -0.50
N ARG A 253 -7.24 -37.02 -1.01
CA ARG A 253 -6.99 -35.91 -1.97
C ARG A 253 -8.15 -35.79 -2.98
N PRO A 254 -8.91 -34.69 -3.04
CA PRO A 254 -9.96 -34.54 -4.03
C PRO A 254 -9.37 -34.60 -5.45
N PRO A 255 -10.11 -35.08 -6.44
CA PRO A 255 -9.66 -35.14 -7.82
C PRO A 255 -9.26 -33.74 -8.32
N GLU A 256 -8.11 -33.66 -9.00
CA GLU A 256 -7.63 -32.46 -9.65
C GLU A 256 -8.76 -31.81 -10.48
N GLY A 257 -9.12 -30.56 -10.18
CA GLY A 257 -10.19 -29.81 -10.86
C GLY A 257 -11.44 -29.48 -10.03
N SER A 258 -11.57 -29.97 -8.79
CA SER A 258 -12.76 -29.67 -7.96
C SER A 258 -12.78 -28.23 -7.41
N LEU A 259 -11.62 -27.60 -7.23
CA LEU A 259 -11.50 -26.20 -6.80
C LEU A 259 -12.01 -25.19 -7.86
N GLN A 260 -11.80 -25.48 -9.14
CA GLN A 260 -12.27 -24.59 -10.22
C GLN A 260 -13.80 -24.54 -10.36
N ARG A 261 -14.54 -25.56 -9.90
CA ARG A 261 -16.01 -25.58 -9.99
C ARG A 261 -16.72 -24.85 -8.87
N SER A 262 -16.10 -24.69 -7.70
CA SER A 262 -16.72 -24.01 -6.56
C SER A 262 -16.65 -22.49 -6.68
N VAL A 263 -15.59 -21.94 -7.26
CA VAL A 263 -15.43 -20.49 -7.46
C VAL A 263 -16.30 -19.99 -8.63
N ALA A 264 -16.47 -20.80 -9.68
CA ALA A 264 -17.30 -20.43 -10.84
C ALA A 264 -18.79 -20.28 -10.55
N ARG A 265 -19.31 -20.78 -9.42
CA ARG A 265 -20.74 -20.68 -9.07
C ARG A 265 -21.10 -19.42 -8.28
N VAL A 266 -20.15 -18.70 -7.70
CA VAL A 266 -20.43 -17.47 -6.94
C VAL A 266 -20.46 -16.22 -7.82
N THR A 267 -19.83 -16.27 -9.00
CA THR A 267 -19.84 -15.15 -9.97
C THR A 267 -21.00 -15.21 -11.00
N GLY A 268 -21.87 -16.21 -10.93
CA GLY A 268 -22.89 -16.51 -11.92
C GLY A 268 -24.30 -16.05 -11.62
N CYS A 269 -24.56 -14.97 -10.89
CA CYS A 269 -25.89 -14.39 -10.71
C CYS A 269 -25.94 -12.89 -11.00
N VAL A 270 -25.54 -12.50 -12.19
CA VAL A 270 -26.07 -11.30 -12.84
C VAL A 270 -26.53 -11.73 -14.22
N GLY A 271 -27.74 -12.28 -14.28
CA GLY A 271 -28.45 -12.54 -15.54
C GLY A 271 -28.83 -11.20 -16.21
N PRO A 272 -28.81 -11.12 -17.54
CA PRO A 272 -29.24 -9.92 -18.23
C PRO A 272 -30.71 -9.65 -17.94
N GLN A 273 -31.02 -8.41 -17.55
CA GLN A 273 -32.41 -7.95 -17.43
C GLN A 273 -33.08 -8.02 -18.80
N PRO A 274 -34.34 -8.50 -18.90
CA PRO A 274 -35.10 -8.48 -20.13
C PRO A 274 -35.39 -7.02 -20.54
N PRO A 275 -35.42 -6.72 -21.85
CA PRO A 275 -35.72 -5.37 -22.33
C PRO A 275 -37.15 -4.98 -22.00
N LEU A 276 -37.33 -3.75 -21.49
CA LEU A 276 -38.61 -3.10 -21.25
C LEU A 276 -39.47 -3.15 -22.53
N ALA A 277 -40.60 -3.82 -22.45
CA ALA A 277 -41.61 -3.84 -23.50
C ALA A 277 -42.12 -2.42 -23.72
N ARG A 278 -41.97 -1.90 -24.94
CA ARG A 278 -42.66 -0.71 -25.42
C ARG A 278 -44.15 -0.97 -25.43
N GLN A 279 -44.91 -0.20 -24.67
CA GLN A 279 -46.34 -0.15 -24.77
C GLN A 279 -46.72 0.38 -26.17
N ALA A 280 -47.31 -0.46 -26.97
CA ALA A 280 -47.96 -0.06 -28.19
C ALA A 280 -49.30 0.59 -27.85
N SER A 281 -49.47 1.82 -28.23
CA SER A 281 -50.70 2.58 -28.18
C SER A 281 -51.75 1.92 -29.10
N CYS A 282 -52.85 1.47 -28.53
CA CYS A 282 -54.02 1.02 -29.22
C CYS A 282 -54.80 2.24 -29.76
N GLY A 283 -54.73 2.48 -31.06
CA GLY A 283 -55.59 3.43 -31.77
C GLY A 283 -56.97 2.82 -31.96
N ARG A 284 -57.97 3.51 -31.45
CA ARG A 284 -59.37 3.28 -31.78
C ARG A 284 -59.62 3.75 -33.21
N SER A 285 -60.38 2.99 -33.93
CA SER A 285 -61.19 3.47 -35.02
C SER A 285 -62.53 2.74 -34.96
N GLU A 286 -63.57 3.53 -34.74
CA GLU A 286 -64.94 3.26 -35.04
C GLU A 286 -65.23 3.57 -36.54
N PRO A 287 -66.40 3.29 -37.01
CA PRO A 287 -67.68 2.93 -36.44
C PRO A 287 -68.10 1.50 -36.59
#